data_b9da1650ad2c424bd065c34d7bd04ac3
#
_entry.id   b9da1650ad2c424bd065c34d7bd04ac3
#
_cell.length_a   1.000
_cell.length_b   1.000
_cell.length_c   1.000
_cell.angle_alpha   90.00
_cell.angle_beta   90.00
_cell.angle_gamma   90.00
#
_symmetry.space_group_name_H-M   'P 1'
#
loop_
_entity.id
_entity.type
_entity.pdbx_description
1 polymer ?
#
loop_
_entity_poly.entity_id
_entity_poly.type
_entity_poly.pdbx_seq_one_letter_code
_entity_poly.pdbx_strand_id
1 'polypeptide(L)'
;MQWAGVGMWMVFGLSACSPTKTEIGNLNVIPQPQEVSQDIQAHPFVINPQTGIVYPEGNEKLQRTAEFLASYIKEATGITVRTTTEAAKKNSIILAVDSSITNKEGYQLEVTSENIHLNGGSESGVFYGMQTLYKALPLTKNKQVSAAIPVGTVNDYPRFGYRGFMVDVGRHYFPVSYLKQIIDMLALHNINYFHWHLTEDQGWRIEIKKYPKLTEIGSIRPRTLIDRETQTYDETPHSGFYTQEEAKEIVKYAADRFITVIPEVDLPGHMMGALVSYPELGCTGGPYEIPCKWGVFPDVLCGGNDRALQFAKDVLNEIMDIF
;
A
#
# COMPACT_ATOMS: atom_id res chain seq x y z
N MET A 1 46.56 -69.74 -19.71
CA MET A 1 45.80 -68.57 -20.17
C MET A 1 44.52 -68.54 -19.36
N GLN A 2 44.46 -67.74 -18.29
CA GLN A 2 43.28 -67.55 -17.46
C GLN A 2 42.74 -66.20 -17.74
N TRP A 3 41.46 -66.08 -18.14
CA TRP A 3 40.71 -64.85 -18.32
C TRP A 3 39.96 -64.55 -17.00
N ALA A 4 40.30 -63.44 -16.39
CA ALA A 4 39.58 -62.91 -15.23
C ALA A 4 38.50 -61.92 -15.77
N GLY A 5 37.21 -62.29 -15.55
CA GLY A 5 36.06 -61.42 -15.86
C GLY A 5 35.85 -60.39 -14.74
N VAL A 6 35.96 -59.11 -15.10
CA VAL A 6 35.61 -58.02 -14.19
C VAL A 6 34.10 -57.75 -14.30
N GLY A 7 33.32 -58.14 -13.31
CA GLY A 7 31.90 -57.79 -13.19
C GLY A 7 31.74 -56.35 -12.74
N MET A 8 31.19 -55.50 -13.62
CA MET A 8 30.82 -54.11 -13.29
C MET A 8 29.46 -54.06 -12.64
N TRP A 9 29.42 -53.84 -11.30
CA TRP A 9 28.18 -53.60 -10.57
C TRP A 9 27.69 -52.18 -10.79
N MET A 10 26.60 -52.03 -11.56
CA MET A 10 25.84 -50.74 -11.58
C MET A 10 25.06 -50.56 -10.31
N VAL A 11 25.50 -49.67 -9.43
CA VAL A 11 24.71 -49.21 -8.29
C VAL A 11 23.67 -48.21 -8.79
N PHE A 12 22.44 -48.65 -8.96
CA PHE A 12 21.31 -47.75 -9.13
C PHE A 12 21.08 -47.00 -7.81
N GLY A 13 21.54 -45.77 -7.71
CA GLY A 13 21.22 -44.87 -6.63
C GLY A 13 19.71 -44.51 -6.67
N LEU A 14 18.94 -45.13 -5.83
CA LEU A 14 17.59 -44.67 -5.51
C LEU A 14 17.73 -43.33 -4.79
N SER A 15 17.56 -42.23 -5.52
CA SER A 15 17.33 -40.92 -4.89
C SER A 15 16.02 -40.98 -4.13
N ALA A 16 16.10 -41.26 -2.83
CA ALA A 16 14.97 -41.09 -1.93
C ALA A 16 14.59 -39.60 -1.92
N CYS A 17 13.47 -39.27 -2.55
CA CYS A 17 12.83 -37.98 -2.34
C CYS A 17 12.49 -37.88 -0.85
N SER A 18 13.25 -37.10 -0.09
CA SER A 18 12.88 -36.76 1.28
C SER A 18 11.53 -36.06 1.22
N PRO A 19 10.55 -36.38 2.07
CA PRO A 19 9.26 -35.72 2.10
C PRO A 19 9.50 -34.23 2.33
N THR A 20 9.03 -33.40 1.43
CA THR A 20 9.09 -31.93 1.56
C THR A 20 8.30 -31.55 2.79
N LYS A 21 8.94 -30.92 3.76
CA LYS A 21 8.25 -30.42 4.96
C LYS A 21 7.20 -29.41 4.50
N THR A 22 5.95 -29.57 4.95
CA THR A 22 4.87 -28.61 4.69
C THR A 22 4.76 -27.64 5.85
N GLU A 23 4.86 -26.36 5.60
CA GLU A 23 4.54 -25.32 6.57
C GLU A 23 3.11 -24.85 6.36
N ILE A 24 2.34 -24.84 7.43
CA ILE A 24 0.92 -24.48 7.43
C ILE A 24 0.80 -23.08 8.01
N GLY A 25 0.11 -22.19 7.29
CA GLY A 25 -0.21 -20.85 7.73
C GLY A 25 -1.28 -20.80 8.83
N ASN A 26 -1.82 -19.61 9.07
CA ASN A 26 -2.80 -19.38 10.13
C ASN A 26 -3.83 -18.35 9.72
N LEU A 27 -5.12 -18.67 9.83
CA LEU A 27 -6.23 -17.75 9.51
C LEU A 27 -6.46 -16.68 10.60
N ASN A 28 -5.89 -16.82 11.79
CA ASN A 28 -5.91 -15.79 12.83
C ASN A 28 -4.85 -14.73 12.53
N VAL A 29 -5.24 -13.70 11.79
CA VAL A 29 -4.36 -12.62 11.30
C VAL A 29 -4.65 -11.28 12.00
N ILE A 30 -3.82 -10.27 11.75
CA ILE A 30 -4.02 -8.88 12.22
C ILE A 30 -4.17 -7.96 11.01
N PRO A 31 -5.22 -7.11 10.96
CA PRO A 31 -6.35 -6.98 11.90
C PRO A 31 -7.11 -8.30 12.08
N GLN A 32 -7.62 -8.53 13.29
CA GLN A 32 -8.37 -9.76 13.56
C GLN A 32 -9.73 -9.70 12.86
N PRO A 33 -10.06 -10.70 12.01
CA PRO A 33 -11.39 -10.78 11.40
C PRO A 33 -12.50 -10.98 12.44
N GLN A 34 -13.74 -10.62 12.08
CA GLN A 34 -14.91 -10.75 12.96
C GLN A 34 -15.16 -12.21 13.38
N GLU A 35 -15.05 -13.13 12.44
CA GLU A 35 -15.28 -14.55 12.69
C GLU A 35 -14.21 -15.38 11.98
N VAL A 36 -13.57 -16.30 12.70
CA VAL A 36 -12.59 -17.24 12.18
C VAL A 36 -12.89 -18.63 12.71
N SER A 37 -12.97 -19.60 11.82
CA SER A 37 -12.99 -21.03 12.14
C SER A 37 -11.84 -21.71 11.41
N GLN A 38 -11.07 -22.54 12.11
CA GLN A 38 -9.91 -23.21 11.54
C GLN A 38 -9.86 -24.66 12.04
N ASP A 39 -9.75 -25.63 11.12
CA ASP A 39 -9.53 -27.05 11.44
C ASP A 39 -8.09 -27.44 11.09
N ILE A 40 -7.25 -27.52 12.12
CA ILE A 40 -5.84 -27.89 11.98
C ILE A 40 -5.63 -29.41 11.83
N GLN A 41 -6.68 -30.24 11.98
CA GLN A 41 -6.62 -31.68 11.79
C GLN A 41 -6.99 -32.10 10.36
N ALA A 42 -7.70 -31.23 9.63
CA ALA A 42 -8.03 -31.46 8.23
C ALA A 42 -6.80 -31.31 7.33
N HIS A 43 -6.81 -32.00 6.18
CA HIS A 43 -5.77 -31.83 5.18
C HIS A 43 -5.82 -30.39 4.62
N PRO A 44 -4.73 -29.58 4.77
CA PRO A 44 -4.73 -28.19 4.36
C PRO A 44 -4.74 -28.04 2.84
N PHE A 45 -5.10 -26.86 2.36
CA PHE A 45 -4.90 -26.48 0.95
C PHE A 45 -3.40 -26.26 0.69
N VAL A 46 -2.82 -27.05 -0.21
CA VAL A 46 -1.39 -26.95 -0.54
C VAL A 46 -1.18 -26.11 -1.79
N ILE A 47 -0.45 -25.01 -1.63
CA ILE A 47 -0.05 -24.14 -2.74
C ILE A 47 1.12 -24.77 -3.49
N ASN A 48 0.99 -24.87 -4.80
CA ASN A 48 2.02 -25.42 -5.68
C ASN A 48 2.01 -24.69 -7.05
N PRO A 49 2.97 -24.93 -7.95
CA PRO A 49 3.05 -24.25 -9.24
C PRO A 49 1.82 -24.46 -10.17
N GLN A 50 1.00 -25.46 -9.93
CA GLN A 50 -0.25 -25.71 -10.66
C GLN A 50 -1.44 -24.98 -10.08
N THR A 51 -1.30 -24.36 -8.89
CA THR A 51 -2.35 -23.54 -8.29
C THR A 51 -2.72 -22.39 -9.22
N GLY A 52 -4.01 -22.26 -9.53
CA GLY A 52 -4.57 -21.17 -10.33
C GLY A 52 -5.30 -20.16 -9.46
N ILE A 53 -5.04 -18.86 -9.65
CA ILE A 53 -5.87 -17.80 -9.08
C ILE A 53 -6.87 -17.40 -10.15
N VAL A 54 -8.14 -17.66 -9.88
CA VAL A 54 -9.24 -17.49 -10.84
C VAL A 54 -9.99 -16.21 -10.55
N TYR A 55 -10.26 -15.44 -11.61
CA TYR A 55 -11.07 -14.23 -11.54
C TYR A 55 -12.07 -14.18 -12.72
N PRO A 56 -13.21 -13.48 -12.59
CA PRO A 56 -14.19 -13.35 -13.65
C PRO A 56 -13.62 -12.61 -14.86
N GLU A 57 -13.87 -13.13 -16.06
CA GLU A 57 -13.50 -12.48 -17.32
C GLU A 57 -14.09 -11.08 -17.41
N GLY A 58 -13.29 -10.11 -17.89
CA GLY A 58 -13.70 -8.71 -18.04
C GLY A 58 -13.69 -7.88 -16.75
N ASN A 59 -13.38 -8.46 -15.59
CA ASN A 59 -13.25 -7.71 -14.33
C ASN A 59 -11.77 -7.34 -14.07
N GLU A 60 -11.35 -6.16 -14.56
CA GLU A 60 -9.96 -5.69 -14.43
C GLU A 60 -9.51 -5.49 -12.97
N LYS A 61 -10.44 -5.11 -12.06
CA LYS A 61 -10.12 -4.93 -10.64
C LYS A 61 -9.82 -6.26 -9.96
N LEU A 62 -10.59 -7.31 -10.25
CA LEU A 62 -10.33 -8.64 -9.73
C LEU A 62 -9.11 -9.30 -10.41
N GLN A 63 -8.88 -9.02 -11.70
CA GLN A 63 -7.62 -9.41 -12.36
C GLN A 63 -6.43 -8.86 -11.59
N ARG A 64 -6.42 -7.56 -11.30
CA ARG A 64 -5.33 -6.91 -10.55
C ARG A 64 -5.19 -7.48 -9.14
N THR A 65 -6.30 -7.75 -8.45
CA THR A 65 -6.27 -8.42 -7.13
C THR A 65 -5.64 -9.81 -7.23
N ALA A 66 -5.94 -10.58 -8.28
CA ALA A 66 -5.33 -11.87 -8.52
C ALA A 66 -3.81 -11.76 -8.79
N GLU A 67 -3.39 -10.75 -9.54
CA GLU A 67 -1.98 -10.46 -9.80
C GLU A 67 -1.22 -10.07 -8.52
N PHE A 68 -1.83 -9.26 -7.64
CA PHE A 68 -1.27 -8.97 -6.31
C PHE A 68 -1.11 -10.25 -5.49
N LEU A 69 -2.14 -11.10 -5.42
CA LEU A 69 -2.07 -12.35 -4.67
C LEU A 69 -0.98 -13.28 -5.21
N ALA A 70 -0.84 -13.38 -6.54
CA ALA A 70 0.23 -14.17 -7.15
C ALA A 70 1.63 -13.65 -6.76
N SER A 71 1.81 -12.32 -6.73
CA SER A 71 3.05 -11.69 -6.29
C SER A 71 3.33 -11.97 -4.81
N TYR A 72 2.33 -11.83 -3.96
CA TYR A 72 2.45 -12.09 -2.51
C TYR A 72 2.75 -13.55 -2.19
N ILE A 73 2.11 -14.50 -2.90
CA ILE A 73 2.44 -15.92 -2.77
C ILE A 73 3.90 -16.17 -3.15
N LYS A 74 4.36 -15.58 -4.24
CA LYS A 74 5.77 -15.70 -4.67
C LYS A 74 6.73 -15.11 -3.66
N GLU A 75 6.41 -13.95 -3.09
CA GLU A 75 7.24 -13.29 -2.07
C GLU A 75 7.33 -14.11 -0.80
N ALA A 76 6.19 -14.57 -0.28
CA ALA A 76 6.12 -15.30 0.99
C ALA A 76 6.69 -16.72 0.89
N THR A 77 6.51 -17.40 -0.25
CA THR A 77 6.76 -18.85 -0.37
C THR A 77 7.79 -19.23 -1.43
N GLY A 78 8.14 -18.31 -2.34
CA GLY A 78 8.96 -18.59 -3.52
C GLY A 78 8.23 -19.34 -4.63
N ILE A 79 6.95 -19.70 -4.45
CA ILE A 79 6.13 -20.44 -5.43
C ILE A 79 5.53 -19.45 -6.42
N THR A 80 5.70 -19.70 -7.72
CA THR A 80 5.02 -18.94 -8.77
C THR A 80 3.73 -19.65 -9.16
N VAL A 81 2.60 -18.95 -9.02
CA VAL A 81 1.27 -19.40 -9.41
C VAL A 81 0.77 -18.60 -10.61
N ARG A 82 -0.20 -19.13 -11.35
CA ARG A 82 -0.78 -18.44 -12.51
C ARG A 82 -2.09 -17.74 -12.15
N THR A 83 -2.41 -16.66 -12.85
CA THR A 83 -3.74 -16.05 -12.87
C THR A 83 -4.50 -16.50 -14.11
N THR A 84 -5.80 -16.73 -14.03
CA THR A 84 -6.63 -17.27 -15.12
C THR A 84 -8.10 -16.92 -14.93
N THR A 85 -8.87 -16.97 -16.01
CA THR A 85 -10.34 -16.87 -15.97
C THR A 85 -11.03 -18.23 -15.92
N GLU A 86 -10.29 -19.32 -16.08
CA GLU A 86 -10.80 -20.67 -16.07
C GLU A 86 -10.45 -21.41 -14.78
N ALA A 87 -11.47 -21.89 -14.07
CA ALA A 87 -11.28 -22.68 -12.85
C ALA A 87 -11.00 -24.15 -13.19
N ALA A 88 -9.96 -24.73 -12.58
CA ALA A 88 -9.82 -26.17 -12.50
C ALA A 88 -10.76 -26.75 -11.43
N LYS A 89 -11.08 -28.04 -11.52
CA LYS A 89 -11.92 -28.71 -10.49
C LYS A 89 -11.30 -28.65 -9.09
N LYS A 90 -9.97 -28.67 -9.01
CA LYS A 90 -9.18 -28.63 -7.78
C LYS A 90 -7.99 -27.69 -7.94
N ASN A 91 -7.41 -27.30 -6.81
CA ASN A 91 -6.21 -26.49 -6.73
C ASN A 91 -6.38 -25.09 -7.32
N SER A 92 -7.54 -24.47 -7.01
CA SER A 92 -7.88 -23.11 -7.43
C SER A 92 -8.15 -22.20 -6.22
N ILE A 93 -7.71 -20.94 -6.34
CA ILE A 93 -8.12 -19.83 -5.48
C ILE A 93 -9.08 -18.98 -6.31
N ILE A 94 -10.36 -18.98 -5.97
CA ILE A 94 -11.44 -18.41 -6.79
C ILE A 94 -11.88 -17.11 -6.16
N LEU A 95 -11.74 -16.01 -6.91
CA LEU A 95 -12.13 -14.67 -6.52
C LEU A 95 -13.48 -14.32 -7.17
N ALA A 96 -14.46 -13.89 -6.39
CA ALA A 96 -15.76 -13.50 -6.92
C ALA A 96 -16.41 -12.36 -6.12
N VAL A 97 -17.26 -11.58 -6.77
CA VAL A 97 -18.18 -10.66 -6.09
C VAL A 97 -19.49 -11.39 -5.85
N ASP A 98 -19.98 -11.36 -4.62
CA ASP A 98 -21.26 -11.93 -4.20
C ASP A 98 -22.16 -10.82 -3.66
N SER A 99 -23.22 -10.50 -4.40
CA SER A 99 -24.17 -9.46 -4.05
C SER A 99 -25.02 -9.78 -2.79
N SER A 100 -25.00 -11.02 -2.31
CA SER A 100 -25.65 -11.40 -1.05
C SER A 100 -24.92 -10.88 0.18
N ILE A 101 -23.62 -10.57 0.05
CA ILE A 101 -22.83 -9.92 1.07
C ILE A 101 -23.16 -8.43 1.06
N THR A 102 -23.94 -7.98 2.04
CA THR A 102 -24.51 -6.62 2.07
C THR A 102 -23.49 -5.53 2.31
N ASN A 103 -22.44 -5.80 3.12
CA ASN A 103 -21.35 -4.86 3.32
C ASN A 103 -20.41 -4.89 2.10
N LYS A 104 -20.25 -3.75 1.42
CA LYS A 104 -19.41 -3.65 0.21
C LYS A 104 -17.94 -3.98 0.46
N GLU A 105 -17.46 -3.70 1.64
CA GLU A 105 -16.08 -4.03 2.06
C GLU A 105 -16.00 -5.37 2.81
N GLY A 106 -17.13 -6.05 3.02
CA GLY A 106 -17.19 -7.37 3.64
C GLY A 106 -16.76 -8.48 2.69
N TYR A 107 -16.28 -9.60 3.27
CA TYR A 107 -15.89 -10.78 2.52
C TYR A 107 -16.12 -12.07 3.31
N GLN A 108 -16.21 -13.16 2.56
CA GLN A 108 -16.20 -14.53 3.06
C GLN A 108 -15.06 -15.29 2.39
N LEU A 109 -14.21 -15.90 3.18
CA LEU A 109 -13.12 -16.76 2.74
C LEU A 109 -13.41 -18.16 3.25
N GLU A 110 -13.52 -19.13 2.33
CA GLU A 110 -13.65 -20.55 2.61
C GLU A 110 -12.43 -21.29 2.07
N VAL A 111 -11.74 -22.01 2.93
CA VAL A 111 -10.60 -22.86 2.60
C VAL A 111 -10.98 -24.32 2.77
N THR A 112 -10.95 -25.05 1.70
CA THR A 112 -11.06 -26.52 1.68
C THR A 112 -9.72 -27.13 1.31
N SER A 113 -9.57 -28.45 1.41
CA SER A 113 -8.35 -29.14 0.95
C SER A 113 -8.18 -29.08 -0.58
N GLU A 114 -9.24 -28.78 -1.32
CA GLU A 114 -9.24 -28.77 -2.80
C GLU A 114 -9.18 -27.38 -3.41
N ASN A 115 -9.90 -26.41 -2.81
CA ASN A 115 -10.01 -25.05 -3.34
C ASN A 115 -10.12 -24.02 -2.22
N ILE A 116 -9.82 -22.77 -2.57
CA ILE A 116 -10.12 -21.59 -1.76
C ILE A 116 -11.15 -20.76 -2.49
N HIS A 117 -12.24 -20.39 -1.84
CA HIS A 117 -13.24 -19.47 -2.33
C HIS A 117 -13.16 -18.16 -1.55
N LEU A 118 -12.99 -17.05 -2.26
CA LEU A 118 -12.98 -15.71 -1.70
C LEU A 118 -14.06 -14.87 -2.37
N ASN A 119 -15.15 -14.64 -1.64
CA ASN A 119 -16.30 -13.86 -2.07
C ASN A 119 -16.33 -12.52 -1.33
N GLY A 120 -16.44 -11.42 -2.05
CA GLY A 120 -16.59 -10.08 -1.47
C GLY A 120 -17.91 -9.43 -1.83
N GLY A 121 -18.43 -8.54 -1.00
CA GLY A 121 -19.61 -7.72 -1.29
C GLY A 121 -19.39 -6.73 -2.45
N SER A 122 -18.14 -6.49 -2.79
CA SER A 122 -17.65 -5.79 -3.97
C SER A 122 -16.19 -6.18 -4.23
N GLU A 123 -15.57 -5.61 -5.26
CA GLU A 123 -14.14 -5.83 -5.54
C GLU A 123 -13.24 -5.42 -4.38
N SER A 124 -13.61 -4.37 -3.61
CA SER A 124 -12.85 -3.98 -2.41
C SER A 124 -12.95 -5.03 -1.30
N GLY A 125 -14.11 -5.65 -1.12
CA GLY A 125 -14.26 -6.77 -0.17
C GLY A 125 -13.38 -7.95 -0.55
N VAL A 126 -13.32 -8.32 -1.84
CA VAL A 126 -12.40 -9.36 -2.34
C VAL A 126 -10.94 -8.98 -2.07
N PHE A 127 -10.58 -7.70 -2.28
CA PHE A 127 -9.23 -7.23 -2.00
C PHE A 127 -8.86 -7.36 -0.51
N TYR A 128 -9.75 -7.01 0.41
CA TYR A 128 -9.49 -7.17 1.85
C TYR A 128 -9.39 -8.64 2.28
N GLY A 129 -10.25 -9.50 1.71
CA GLY A 129 -10.12 -10.94 1.93
C GLY A 129 -8.81 -11.51 1.35
N MET A 130 -8.35 -10.99 0.21
CA MET A 130 -7.03 -11.33 -0.34
C MET A 130 -5.90 -10.90 0.59
N GLN A 131 -5.98 -9.73 1.24
CA GLN A 131 -5.01 -9.31 2.26
C GLN A 131 -5.01 -10.26 3.47
N THR A 132 -6.16 -10.77 3.86
CA THR A 132 -6.27 -11.80 4.91
C THR A 132 -5.60 -13.09 4.49
N LEU A 133 -5.87 -13.55 3.27
CA LEU A 133 -5.23 -14.75 2.72
C LEU A 133 -3.70 -14.59 2.62
N TYR A 134 -3.21 -13.43 2.21
CA TYR A 134 -1.78 -13.12 2.17
C TYR A 134 -1.15 -13.23 3.58
N LYS A 135 -1.75 -12.60 4.58
CA LYS A 135 -1.27 -12.66 5.97
C LYS A 135 -1.35 -14.08 6.57
N ALA A 136 -2.26 -14.90 6.05
CA ALA A 136 -2.39 -16.30 6.47
C ALA A 136 -1.32 -17.22 5.87
N LEU A 137 -0.56 -16.78 4.86
CA LEU A 137 0.50 -17.57 4.24
C LEU A 137 1.64 -17.86 5.25
N PRO A 138 2.25 -19.05 5.21
CA PRO A 138 3.47 -19.29 5.96
C PRO A 138 4.63 -18.54 5.30
N LEU A 139 5.49 -17.91 6.08
CA LEU A 139 6.70 -17.25 5.58
C LEU A 139 7.82 -18.27 5.39
N THR A 140 7.84 -18.94 4.25
CA THR A 140 8.86 -19.93 3.94
C THR A 140 9.86 -19.36 2.92
N LYS A 141 11.02 -18.96 3.37
CA LYS A 141 12.12 -18.55 2.47
C LYS A 141 12.86 -19.77 1.87
N ASN A 142 12.56 -20.98 2.34
CA ASN A 142 13.22 -22.20 1.87
C ASN A 142 12.39 -22.88 0.78
N LYS A 143 12.89 -22.88 -0.46
CA LYS A 143 12.25 -23.51 -1.63
C LYS A 143 12.01 -25.04 -1.51
N GLN A 144 12.53 -25.68 -0.47
CA GLN A 144 12.31 -27.11 -0.17
C GLN A 144 11.10 -27.35 0.74
N VAL A 145 10.35 -26.30 1.09
CA VAL A 145 9.20 -26.38 1.98
C VAL A 145 7.94 -26.06 1.18
N SER A 146 6.92 -26.89 1.28
CA SER A 146 5.60 -26.61 0.71
C SER A 146 4.85 -25.63 1.60
N ALA A 147 4.14 -24.70 1.01
CA ALA A 147 3.26 -23.76 1.71
C ALA A 147 1.82 -24.27 1.67
N ALA A 148 1.14 -24.21 2.80
CA ALA A 148 -0.26 -24.60 2.88
C ALA A 148 -1.08 -23.65 3.77
N ILE A 149 -2.39 -23.58 3.48
CA ILE A 149 -3.37 -22.81 4.25
C ILE A 149 -4.29 -23.83 4.95
N PRO A 150 -4.55 -23.69 6.27
CA PRO A 150 -5.42 -24.60 6.98
C PRO A 150 -6.85 -24.50 6.47
N VAL A 151 -7.58 -25.62 6.50
CA VAL A 151 -9.02 -25.65 6.24
C VAL A 151 -9.75 -24.77 7.25
N GLY A 152 -10.72 -23.99 6.79
CA GLY A 152 -11.49 -23.12 7.65
C GLY A 152 -12.27 -22.05 6.90
N THR A 153 -12.88 -21.17 7.67
CA THR A 153 -13.66 -20.04 7.16
C THR A 153 -13.30 -18.77 7.87
N VAL A 154 -13.37 -17.66 7.13
CA VAL A 154 -13.28 -16.31 7.69
C VAL A 154 -14.47 -15.51 7.16
N ASN A 155 -15.25 -14.90 8.06
CA ASN A 155 -16.25 -13.89 7.72
C ASN A 155 -15.80 -12.58 8.34
N ASP A 156 -15.65 -11.56 7.51
CA ASP A 156 -15.17 -10.28 7.99
C ASP A 156 -15.81 -9.10 7.26
N TYR A 157 -15.91 -7.99 7.98
CA TYR A 157 -16.33 -6.70 7.46
C TYR A 157 -15.80 -5.59 8.39
N PRO A 158 -15.52 -4.39 7.88
CA PRO A 158 -14.99 -3.33 8.71
C PRO A 158 -16.06 -2.80 9.67
N ARG A 159 -15.64 -2.55 10.92
CA ARG A 159 -16.49 -1.89 11.94
C ARG A 159 -16.74 -0.41 11.62
N PHE A 160 -15.73 0.26 11.02
CA PHE A 160 -15.78 1.66 10.64
C PHE A 160 -15.61 1.82 9.13
N GLY A 161 -16.45 2.62 8.49
CA GLY A 161 -16.36 2.93 7.05
C GLY A 161 -15.15 3.81 6.72
N TYR A 162 -14.71 4.68 7.64
CA TYR A 162 -13.52 5.50 7.49
C TYR A 162 -12.37 4.91 8.33
N ARG A 163 -11.28 4.55 7.66
CA ARG A 163 -10.05 4.05 8.28
C ARG A 163 -8.87 4.77 7.63
N GLY A 164 -8.49 5.91 8.21
CA GLY A 164 -7.52 6.84 7.64
C GLY A 164 -6.16 6.77 8.31
N PHE A 165 -5.13 7.14 7.54
CA PHE A 165 -3.78 7.37 8.02
C PHE A 165 -3.22 8.61 7.34
N MET A 166 -2.63 9.51 8.12
CA MET A 166 -2.08 10.76 7.63
C MET A 166 -0.55 10.72 7.59
N VAL A 167 0.03 11.27 6.51
CA VAL A 167 1.46 11.53 6.39
C VAL A 167 1.67 13.01 6.14
N ASP A 168 2.43 13.64 7.04
CA ASP A 168 2.89 15.01 6.91
C ASP A 168 4.20 15.04 6.10
N VAL A 169 4.10 15.46 4.86
CA VAL A 169 5.26 15.65 3.97
C VAL A 169 5.73 17.11 3.93
N GLY A 170 4.93 18.03 4.47
CA GLY A 170 5.25 19.45 4.56
C GLY A 170 6.44 19.68 5.48
N ARG A 171 6.39 19.16 6.73
CA ARG A 171 7.50 19.27 7.69
C ARG A 171 8.70 18.45 7.26
N HIS A 172 8.48 17.29 6.62
CA HIS A 172 9.58 16.48 6.09
C HIS A 172 9.16 15.79 4.79
N TYR A 173 9.87 16.08 3.70
CA TYR A 173 9.61 15.46 2.41
C TYR A 173 10.05 13.98 2.42
N PHE A 174 9.20 13.12 1.87
CA PHE A 174 9.49 11.71 1.60
C PHE A 174 9.38 11.42 0.10
N PRO A 175 10.28 10.63 -0.49
CA PRO A 175 10.21 10.33 -1.92
C PRO A 175 9.01 9.45 -2.27
N VAL A 176 8.55 9.49 -3.53
CA VAL A 176 7.43 8.71 -4.07
C VAL A 176 7.55 7.22 -3.73
N SER A 177 8.76 6.66 -3.80
CA SER A 177 9.01 5.25 -3.46
C SER A 177 8.66 4.90 -2.02
N TYR A 178 8.90 5.82 -1.08
CA TYR A 178 8.55 5.65 0.33
C TYR A 178 7.03 5.75 0.54
N LEU A 179 6.36 6.69 -0.13
CA LEU A 179 4.90 6.80 -0.06
C LEU A 179 4.21 5.54 -0.59
N LYS A 180 4.74 4.93 -1.66
CA LYS A 180 4.24 3.64 -2.15
C LYS A 180 4.39 2.52 -1.11
N GLN A 181 5.50 2.45 -0.39
CA GLN A 181 5.67 1.50 0.72
C GLN A 181 4.65 1.74 1.84
N ILE A 182 4.39 3.00 2.20
CA ILE A 182 3.34 3.32 3.17
C ILE A 182 1.98 2.84 2.65
N ILE A 183 1.62 3.12 1.40
CA ILE A 183 0.35 2.69 0.79
C ILE A 183 0.22 1.16 0.79
N ASP A 184 1.30 0.42 0.51
CA ASP A 184 1.31 -1.04 0.62
C ASP A 184 1.04 -1.52 2.05
N MET A 185 1.63 -0.87 3.05
CA MET A 185 1.37 -1.15 4.47
C MET A 185 -0.08 -0.80 4.86
N LEU A 186 -0.62 0.31 4.38
CA LEU A 186 -2.01 0.70 4.61
C LEU A 186 -2.96 -0.35 4.02
N ALA A 187 -2.71 -0.81 2.79
CA ALA A 187 -3.47 -1.87 2.14
C ALA A 187 -3.44 -3.17 2.95
N LEU A 188 -2.26 -3.56 3.46
CA LEU A 188 -2.09 -4.75 4.29
C LEU A 188 -2.93 -4.69 5.57
N HIS A 189 -3.17 -3.50 6.11
CA HIS A 189 -3.98 -3.27 7.32
C HIS A 189 -5.42 -2.84 7.05
N ASN A 190 -5.90 -2.98 5.81
CA ASN A 190 -7.27 -2.65 5.39
C ASN A 190 -7.65 -1.18 5.66
N ILE A 191 -6.68 -0.27 5.62
CA ILE A 191 -6.89 1.18 5.63
C ILE A 191 -7.40 1.60 4.26
N ASN A 192 -8.44 2.45 4.22
CA ASN A 192 -9.08 2.85 2.97
C ASN A 192 -8.95 4.35 2.65
N TYR A 193 -8.31 5.14 3.51
CA TYR A 193 -8.03 6.55 3.27
C TYR A 193 -6.57 6.87 3.57
N PHE A 194 -5.89 7.50 2.61
CA PHE A 194 -4.56 8.08 2.79
C PHE A 194 -4.66 9.59 2.77
N HIS A 195 -4.53 10.21 3.94
CA HIS A 195 -4.53 11.66 4.12
C HIS A 195 -3.11 12.18 3.87
N TRP A 196 -2.94 12.94 2.79
CA TRP A 196 -1.64 13.43 2.33
C TRP A 196 -1.53 14.93 2.59
N HIS A 197 -0.82 15.29 3.67
CA HIS A 197 -0.61 16.67 4.09
C HIS A 197 0.56 17.27 3.31
N LEU A 198 0.24 18.10 2.31
CA LEU A 198 1.14 18.51 1.23
C LEU A 198 1.85 19.83 1.47
N THR A 199 1.31 20.71 2.35
CA THR A 199 1.83 22.07 2.47
C THR A 199 1.95 22.49 3.93
N GLU A 200 3.05 23.17 4.24
CA GLU A 200 3.35 23.63 5.59
C GLU A 200 4.28 24.85 5.59
N ASP A 201 4.46 25.43 6.76
CA ASP A 201 5.41 26.52 6.98
C ASP A 201 6.83 26.15 6.55
N GLN A 202 7.25 24.90 6.83
CA GLN A 202 8.61 24.39 6.60
C GLN A 202 8.80 23.86 5.18
N GLY A 203 7.77 23.82 4.36
CA GLY A 203 7.88 23.43 2.97
C GLY A 203 6.56 23.23 2.23
N TRP A 204 6.55 23.72 1.02
CA TRP A 204 5.49 23.47 0.03
C TRP A 204 5.88 22.27 -0.83
N ARG A 205 5.05 21.22 -0.90
CA ARG A 205 5.46 19.93 -1.50
C ARG A 205 4.72 19.49 -2.75
N ILE A 206 3.82 20.30 -3.29
CA ILE A 206 3.08 19.96 -4.51
C ILE A 206 3.29 21.03 -5.60
N GLU A 207 3.60 20.58 -6.81
CA GLU A 207 3.72 21.48 -7.95
C GLU A 207 2.38 22.15 -8.29
N ILE A 208 2.41 23.47 -8.36
CA ILE A 208 1.33 24.31 -8.90
C ILE A 208 1.89 25.05 -10.10
N LYS A 209 1.49 24.67 -11.30
CA LYS A 209 2.09 25.17 -12.56
C LYS A 209 1.93 26.68 -12.72
N LYS A 210 0.83 27.24 -12.20
CA LYS A 210 0.59 28.67 -12.19
C LYS A 210 1.52 29.43 -11.25
N TYR A 211 2.06 28.77 -10.22
CA TYR A 211 2.90 29.36 -9.18
C TYR A 211 4.22 28.61 -8.98
N PRO A 212 5.14 28.62 -9.98
CA PRO A 212 6.34 27.77 -9.96
C PRO A 212 7.29 28.03 -8.78
N LYS A 213 7.35 29.27 -8.27
CA LYS A 213 8.20 29.59 -7.10
C LYS A 213 7.82 28.82 -5.84
N LEU A 214 6.60 28.28 -5.74
CA LEU A 214 6.18 27.44 -4.61
C LEU A 214 7.10 26.22 -4.44
N THR A 215 7.55 25.65 -5.55
CA THR A 215 8.48 24.50 -5.54
C THR A 215 9.93 24.92 -5.73
N GLU A 216 10.22 26.00 -6.43
CA GLU A 216 11.58 26.52 -6.61
C GLU A 216 12.16 27.15 -5.34
N ILE A 217 11.34 27.80 -4.51
CA ILE A 217 11.72 28.51 -3.29
C ILE A 217 11.06 27.88 -2.06
N GLY A 218 9.74 27.75 -2.07
CA GLY A 218 8.95 27.34 -0.92
C GLY A 218 9.14 25.88 -0.49
N SER A 219 9.78 25.06 -1.32
CA SER A 219 10.09 23.67 -0.98
C SER A 219 11.45 23.49 -0.29
N ILE A 220 12.24 24.56 -0.11
CA ILE A 220 13.62 24.49 0.32
C ILE A 220 13.80 25.22 1.64
N ARG A 221 14.38 24.57 2.66
CA ARG A 221 14.86 25.19 3.90
C ARG A 221 16.33 24.89 4.12
N PRO A 222 17.12 25.82 4.72
CA PRO A 222 18.58 25.68 4.82
C PRO A 222 19.02 24.62 5.85
N ARG A 223 18.18 24.30 6.84
CA ARG A 223 18.49 23.36 7.94
C ARG A 223 17.22 22.92 8.65
N THR A 224 17.33 21.98 9.57
CA THR A 224 16.22 21.48 10.39
C THR A 224 16.59 21.48 11.86
N LEU A 225 15.67 21.91 12.73
CA LEU A 225 15.84 21.80 14.18
C LEU A 225 15.76 20.32 14.59
N ILE A 226 16.82 19.81 15.21
CA ILE A 226 16.91 18.43 15.70
C ILE A 226 16.73 18.31 17.21
N ASP A 227 17.05 19.36 17.96
CA ASP A 227 16.83 19.42 19.40
C ASP A 227 16.22 20.77 19.80
N ARG A 228 15.02 20.70 20.38
CA ARG A 228 14.24 21.87 20.79
C ARG A 228 14.84 22.55 22.03
N GLU A 229 15.39 21.79 22.96
CA GLU A 229 15.90 22.32 24.23
C GLU A 229 17.20 23.08 24.00
N THR A 230 18.13 22.50 23.25
CA THR A 230 19.44 23.11 22.94
C THR A 230 19.38 24.02 21.70
N GLN A 231 18.27 24.11 20.98
CA GLN A 231 18.14 24.82 19.70
C GLN A 231 19.20 24.40 18.68
N THR A 232 19.56 23.10 18.69
CA THR A 232 20.56 22.55 17.78
C THR A 232 19.89 22.21 16.42
N TYR A 233 20.60 22.58 15.35
CA TYR A 233 20.18 22.31 13.95
C TYR A 233 21.13 21.33 13.28
N ASP A 234 20.63 20.60 12.28
CA ASP A 234 21.42 19.63 11.50
C ASP A 234 22.34 20.29 10.46
N GLU A 235 22.19 21.60 10.24
CA GLU A 235 22.93 22.40 9.24
C GLU A 235 22.89 21.79 7.82
N THR A 236 21.88 20.96 7.54
CA THR A 236 21.70 20.28 6.26
C THR A 236 20.47 20.83 5.53
N PRO A 237 20.63 21.35 4.31
CA PRO A 237 19.48 21.77 3.52
C PRO A 237 18.49 20.65 3.28
N HIS A 238 17.20 20.92 3.50
CA HIS A 238 16.12 19.99 3.25
C HIS A 238 15.24 20.53 2.12
N SER A 239 14.99 19.70 1.09
CA SER A 239 14.18 20.07 -0.06
C SER A 239 13.45 18.87 -0.65
N GLY A 240 12.48 19.15 -1.50
CA GLY A 240 11.73 18.14 -2.25
C GLY A 240 10.29 18.57 -2.43
N PHE A 241 9.71 18.12 -3.53
CA PHE A 241 8.30 18.31 -3.87
C PHE A 241 7.86 17.19 -4.81
N TYR A 242 6.57 17.08 -5.03
CA TYR A 242 5.97 16.17 -6.01
C TYR A 242 5.51 16.96 -7.23
N THR A 243 5.86 16.49 -8.41
CA THR A 243 5.23 16.95 -9.65
C THR A 243 3.76 16.51 -9.68
N GLN A 244 2.95 17.16 -10.51
CA GLN A 244 1.54 16.74 -10.66
C GLN A 244 1.43 15.31 -11.20
N GLU A 245 2.36 14.91 -12.06
CA GLU A 245 2.44 13.55 -12.60
C GLU A 245 2.78 12.53 -11.52
N GLU A 246 3.73 12.81 -10.63
CA GLU A 246 4.05 11.97 -9.47
C GLU A 246 2.86 11.88 -8.50
N ALA A 247 2.14 13.00 -8.28
CA ALA A 247 0.95 12.98 -7.45
C ALA A 247 -0.16 12.10 -8.07
N LYS A 248 -0.42 12.22 -9.37
CA LYS A 248 -1.36 11.34 -10.08
C LYS A 248 -0.94 9.88 -10.04
N GLU A 249 0.36 9.60 -10.10
CA GLU A 249 0.90 8.24 -9.94
C GLU A 249 0.56 7.66 -8.56
N ILE A 250 0.72 8.45 -7.48
CA ILE A 250 0.37 8.04 -6.12
C ILE A 250 -1.14 7.82 -5.98
N VAL A 251 -1.98 8.72 -6.53
CA VAL A 251 -3.44 8.55 -6.52
C VAL A 251 -3.84 7.25 -7.20
N LYS A 252 -3.30 6.98 -8.40
CA LYS A 252 -3.56 5.72 -9.11
C LYS A 252 -3.06 4.50 -8.34
N TYR A 253 -1.85 4.56 -7.77
CA TYR A 253 -1.25 3.47 -6.99
C TYR A 253 -2.11 3.11 -5.76
N ALA A 254 -2.66 4.12 -5.09
CA ALA A 254 -3.57 3.95 -3.97
C ALA A 254 -4.93 3.39 -4.43
N ALA A 255 -5.50 3.93 -5.52
CA ALA A 255 -6.76 3.47 -6.08
C ALA A 255 -6.72 2.00 -6.52
N ASP A 256 -5.59 1.53 -7.05
CA ASP A 256 -5.36 0.12 -7.39
C ASP A 256 -5.42 -0.81 -6.15
N ARG A 257 -5.35 -0.24 -4.93
CA ARG A 257 -5.45 -0.91 -3.62
C ARG A 257 -6.71 -0.52 -2.85
N PHE A 258 -7.69 0.09 -3.51
CA PHE A 258 -8.94 0.58 -2.90
C PHE A 258 -8.72 1.59 -1.77
N ILE A 259 -7.67 2.40 -1.88
CA ILE A 259 -7.35 3.50 -0.96
C ILE A 259 -7.65 4.82 -1.66
N THR A 260 -8.49 5.65 -1.05
CA THR A 260 -8.76 7.01 -1.49
C THR A 260 -7.72 7.95 -0.91
N VAL A 261 -7.09 8.77 -1.76
CA VAL A 261 -6.16 9.81 -1.32
C VAL A 261 -6.95 11.09 -1.01
N ILE A 262 -6.72 11.66 0.17
CA ILE A 262 -7.26 12.96 0.57
C ILE A 262 -6.10 13.95 0.61
N PRO A 263 -5.98 14.87 -0.35
CA PRO A 263 -4.96 15.92 -0.29
C PRO A 263 -5.33 16.97 0.75
N GLU A 264 -4.33 17.47 1.47
CA GLU A 264 -4.49 18.61 2.36
C GLU A 264 -3.55 19.74 1.95
N VAL A 265 -4.15 20.92 1.77
CA VAL A 265 -3.47 22.20 1.59
C VAL A 265 -4.01 23.16 2.65
N ASP A 266 -3.18 23.54 3.61
CA ASP A 266 -3.57 24.43 4.70
C ASP A 266 -3.79 25.86 4.24
N LEU A 267 -4.86 26.48 4.75
CA LEU A 267 -5.26 27.87 4.49
C LEU A 267 -6.02 28.42 5.69
N PRO A 268 -5.86 29.70 6.09
CA PRO A 268 -4.85 30.68 5.65
C PRO A 268 -3.51 30.58 6.40
N GLY A 269 -3.44 29.77 7.46
CA GLY A 269 -2.24 29.51 8.27
C GLY A 269 -1.36 28.44 7.64
N HIS A 270 -0.20 28.20 8.26
CA HIS A 270 0.80 27.24 7.78
C HIS A 270 1.24 27.47 6.33
N MET A 271 1.39 28.74 5.96
CA MET A 271 1.62 29.17 4.59
C MET A 271 2.97 29.87 4.36
N MET A 272 3.93 29.73 5.29
CA MET A 272 5.25 30.36 5.12
C MET A 272 5.97 29.88 3.87
N GLY A 273 5.83 28.62 3.47
CA GLY A 273 6.35 28.14 2.19
C GLY A 273 5.81 28.90 0.98
N ALA A 274 4.53 29.31 1.02
CA ALA A 274 3.95 30.16 -0.01
C ALA A 274 4.36 31.64 0.13
N LEU A 275 4.40 32.17 1.36
CA LEU A 275 4.71 33.59 1.61
C LEU A 275 6.17 33.93 1.28
N VAL A 276 7.13 33.03 1.54
CA VAL A 276 8.53 33.24 1.07
C VAL A 276 8.61 33.29 -0.47
N SER A 277 7.74 32.55 -1.15
CA SER A 277 7.72 32.47 -2.61
C SER A 277 7.01 33.66 -3.26
N TYR A 278 5.96 34.16 -2.62
CA TYR A 278 5.07 35.24 -3.08
C TYR A 278 4.72 36.16 -1.90
N PRO A 279 5.64 37.04 -1.47
CA PRO A 279 5.46 37.87 -0.28
C PRO A 279 4.22 38.78 -0.31
N GLU A 280 3.79 39.17 -1.49
CA GLU A 280 2.60 40.00 -1.71
C GLU A 280 1.27 39.32 -1.31
N LEU A 281 1.29 38.02 -1.00
CA LEU A 281 0.11 37.27 -0.51
C LEU A 281 -0.11 37.45 0.99
N GLY A 282 0.92 37.85 1.74
CA GLY A 282 0.83 38.10 3.18
C GLY A 282 0.34 39.53 3.50
N CYS A 283 -0.07 39.75 4.76
CA CYS A 283 -0.61 41.04 5.20
C CYS A 283 0.47 42.13 5.35
N THR A 284 1.73 41.74 5.59
CA THR A 284 2.86 42.69 5.76
C THR A 284 3.64 42.90 4.47
N GLY A 285 3.49 42.02 3.47
CA GLY A 285 4.25 42.08 2.21
C GLY A 285 5.71 41.59 2.35
N GLY A 286 6.09 41.04 3.49
CA GLY A 286 7.43 40.47 3.75
C GLY A 286 8.50 41.52 4.14
N PRO A 287 9.78 41.17 4.13
CA PRO A 287 10.29 39.83 3.73
C PRO A 287 9.93 38.73 4.69
N TYR A 288 9.74 37.53 4.17
CA TYR A 288 9.48 36.31 4.98
C TYR A 288 10.65 35.34 4.85
N GLU A 289 10.83 34.51 5.90
CA GLU A 289 11.85 33.46 5.92
C GLU A 289 11.18 32.11 6.17
N ILE A 290 11.67 31.06 5.50
CA ILE A 290 11.14 29.72 5.70
C ILE A 290 11.55 29.19 7.08
N PRO A 291 10.61 28.72 7.93
CA PRO A 291 10.94 28.22 9.25
C PRO A 291 11.74 26.90 9.18
N CYS A 292 12.80 26.83 10.01
CA CYS A 292 13.62 25.63 10.15
C CYS A 292 13.21 24.77 11.36
N LYS A 293 12.13 25.14 12.04
CA LYS A 293 11.60 24.49 13.23
C LYS A 293 10.09 24.37 13.15
N TRP A 294 9.50 23.45 13.89
CA TRP A 294 8.04 23.38 14.06
C TRP A 294 7.54 24.48 15.01
N GLY A 295 6.28 24.85 14.88
CA GLY A 295 5.63 25.85 15.68
C GLY A 295 4.40 26.45 15.00
N VAL A 296 3.83 27.46 15.62
CA VAL A 296 2.79 28.31 15.06
C VAL A 296 3.44 29.65 14.73
N PHE A 297 3.27 30.10 13.49
CA PHE A 297 3.85 31.34 12.98
C PHE A 297 2.75 32.38 12.77
N PRO A 298 3.04 33.66 13.05
CA PRO A 298 2.02 34.72 13.01
C PRO A 298 1.60 35.12 11.57
N ASP A 299 2.45 34.89 10.59
CA ASP A 299 2.21 35.30 9.21
C ASP A 299 1.32 34.28 8.49
N VAL A 300 0.27 34.79 7.86
CA VAL A 300 -0.75 34.00 7.18
C VAL A 300 -1.08 34.62 5.82
N LEU A 301 -1.78 33.88 4.95
CA LEU A 301 -2.38 34.48 3.78
C LEU A 301 -3.35 35.59 4.20
N CYS A 302 -3.23 36.77 3.57
CA CYS A 302 -4.00 37.93 3.96
C CYS A 302 -5.45 37.84 3.45
N GLY A 303 -6.39 37.56 4.35
CA GLY A 303 -7.82 37.41 4.03
C GLY A 303 -8.48 38.67 3.44
N GLY A 304 -7.87 39.86 3.63
CA GLY A 304 -8.29 41.12 2.99
C GLY A 304 -7.64 41.41 1.67
N ASN A 305 -6.86 40.47 1.11
CA ASN A 305 -6.12 40.67 -0.14
C ASN A 305 -6.71 39.82 -1.27
N ASP A 306 -7.28 40.44 -2.29
CA ASP A 306 -7.88 39.75 -3.43
C ASP A 306 -6.89 38.81 -4.15
N ARG A 307 -5.59 39.15 -4.16
CA ARG A 307 -4.54 38.28 -4.74
C ARG A 307 -4.39 37.00 -3.95
N ALA A 308 -4.47 37.07 -2.61
CA ALA A 308 -4.40 35.86 -1.77
C ALA A 308 -5.63 34.96 -1.97
N LEU A 309 -6.81 35.56 -2.12
CA LEU A 309 -8.02 34.81 -2.47
C LEU A 309 -7.93 34.17 -3.87
N GLN A 310 -7.39 34.90 -4.85
CA GLN A 310 -7.20 34.35 -6.20
C GLN A 310 -6.16 33.23 -6.19
N PHE A 311 -5.06 33.38 -5.47
CA PHE A 311 -4.05 32.35 -5.26
C PHE A 311 -4.68 31.06 -4.70
N ALA A 312 -5.47 31.19 -3.62
CA ALA A 312 -6.14 30.03 -3.04
C ALA A 312 -7.05 29.29 -4.04
N LYS A 313 -7.83 30.03 -4.83
CA LYS A 313 -8.69 29.45 -5.88
C LYS A 313 -7.88 28.72 -6.95
N ASP A 314 -6.79 29.34 -7.39
CA ASP A 314 -5.93 28.75 -8.44
C ASP A 314 -5.25 27.47 -7.97
N VAL A 315 -4.74 27.45 -6.72
CA VAL A 315 -4.15 26.27 -6.10
C VAL A 315 -5.18 25.14 -5.98
N LEU A 316 -6.36 25.43 -5.44
CA LEU A 316 -7.43 24.44 -5.29
C LEU A 316 -7.90 23.87 -6.63
N ASN A 317 -7.97 24.70 -7.68
CA ASN A 317 -8.32 24.20 -9.02
C ASN A 317 -7.30 23.19 -9.54
N GLU A 318 -5.99 23.47 -9.42
CA GLU A 318 -4.97 22.51 -9.86
C GLU A 318 -4.94 21.25 -8.99
N ILE A 319 -5.20 21.36 -7.68
CA ILE A 319 -5.34 20.20 -6.78
C ILE A 319 -6.52 19.33 -7.21
N MET A 320 -7.69 19.90 -7.51
CA MET A 320 -8.86 19.15 -7.98
C MET A 320 -8.65 18.42 -9.32
N ASP A 321 -7.72 18.90 -10.16
CA ASP A 321 -7.36 18.22 -11.41
C ASP A 321 -6.42 17.02 -11.21
N ILE A 322 -5.84 16.87 -10.01
CA ILE A 322 -4.91 15.80 -9.66
C ILE A 322 -5.63 14.70 -8.88
N PHE A 323 -6.49 15.07 -7.93
CA PHE A 323 -7.14 14.22 -6.94
C PHE A 323 -8.64 14.09 -7.17
#